data_bf298f469a0ecdb92ba94e6859dbc3fd
#
_entry.id   bf298f469a0ecdb92ba94e6859dbc3fd
#
_cell.length_a   1.000
_cell.length_b   1.000
_cell.length_c   1.000
_cell.angle_alpha   90.00
_cell.angle_beta   90.00
_cell.angle_gamma   90.00
#
_symmetry.space_group_name_H-M   'P 1'
#
loop_
_entity.id
_entity.type
_entity.pdbx_description
1 polymer ?
#
loop_
_entity_poly.entity_id
_entity_poly.type
_entity_poly.pdbx_seq_one_letter_code
_entity_poly.pdbx_strand_id
1 'polypeptide(L)'
;MKKNLKNYNTETITSHSGKNPTENHGIPAPPLYRTSTILSPKMDNYRNRTGKFTYGRNGTPTSDSLINAISDLYKAEGCVLTPSGMGAISIGLMSVLKSKDHILIPDSVYGSARRFVQEEFPRLAI
;
A
#
# COMPACT_ATOMS: atom_id res chain seq x y z
N MET A 1 17.27 -11.01 8.42
CA MET A 1 16.58 -12.09 7.65
C MET A 1 15.07 -11.86 7.78
N LYS A 2 14.38 -11.42 6.72
CA LYS A 2 12.91 -11.32 6.76
C LYS A 2 12.34 -12.73 6.95
N LYS A 3 11.61 -12.97 8.04
CA LYS A 3 10.89 -14.22 8.22
C LYS A 3 9.81 -14.32 7.14
N ASN A 4 9.78 -15.41 6.40
CA ASN A 4 8.66 -15.70 5.51
C ASN A 4 7.46 -16.12 6.37
N LEU A 5 6.58 -15.18 6.67
CA LEU A 5 5.41 -15.39 7.54
C LEU A 5 4.21 -15.99 6.80
N LYS A 6 4.23 -16.05 5.46
CA LYS A 6 3.10 -16.51 4.64
C LYS A 6 2.59 -17.92 4.98
N ASN A 7 3.41 -18.75 5.61
CA ASN A 7 3.08 -20.14 5.98
C ASN A 7 2.59 -20.29 7.43
N TYR A 8 2.53 -19.20 8.20
CA TYR A 8 2.04 -19.23 9.56
C TYR A 8 0.52 -18.99 9.62
N ASN A 9 -0.09 -19.29 10.79
CA ASN A 9 -1.50 -18.95 11.03
C ASN A 9 -1.69 -17.42 11.17
N THR A 10 -2.93 -16.99 11.06
CA THR A 10 -3.30 -15.56 11.05
C THR A 10 -2.85 -14.84 12.32
N GLU A 11 -2.96 -15.48 13.50
CA GLU A 11 -2.59 -14.90 14.79
C GLU A 11 -1.09 -14.63 14.86
N THR A 12 -0.27 -15.57 14.36
CA THR A 12 1.19 -15.41 14.28
C THR A 12 1.57 -14.33 13.28
N ILE A 13 0.93 -14.30 12.10
CA ILE A 13 1.14 -13.25 11.09
C ILE A 13 0.84 -11.88 11.71
N THR A 14 -0.34 -11.70 12.29
CA THR A 14 -0.78 -10.43 12.90
C THR A 14 0.18 -9.96 14.01
N SER A 15 0.70 -10.90 14.81
CA SER A 15 1.60 -10.58 15.91
C SER A 15 3.01 -10.16 15.46
N HIS A 16 3.48 -10.64 14.31
CA HIS A 16 4.89 -10.50 13.90
C HIS A 16 5.10 -9.71 12.61
N SER A 17 4.08 -9.61 11.75
CA SER A 17 4.23 -8.96 10.46
C SER A 17 4.45 -7.45 10.56
N GLY A 18 5.15 -6.90 9.59
CA GLY A 18 5.51 -5.48 9.57
C GLY A 18 6.55 -5.06 10.60
N LYS A 19 7.05 -5.97 11.43
CA LYS A 19 8.02 -5.71 12.49
C LYS A 19 9.43 -6.17 12.09
N ASN A 20 10.42 -5.34 12.36
CA ASN A 20 11.83 -5.70 12.15
C ASN A 20 12.70 -5.22 13.32
N PRO A 21 12.65 -5.92 14.48
CA PRO A 21 13.42 -5.52 15.65
C PRO A 21 14.92 -5.44 15.39
N THR A 22 15.46 -6.28 14.50
CA THR A 22 16.89 -6.29 14.17
C THR A 22 17.35 -4.97 13.56
N GLU A 23 16.54 -4.36 12.68
CA GLU A 23 16.83 -3.05 12.09
C GLU A 23 16.42 -1.88 13.01
N ASN A 24 15.64 -2.14 14.05
CA ASN A 24 15.09 -1.16 14.97
C ASN A 24 15.72 -1.23 16.38
N HIS A 25 17.00 -1.50 16.46
CA HIS A 25 17.74 -1.54 17.75
C HIS A 25 17.12 -2.49 18.79
N GLY A 26 16.50 -3.57 18.38
CA GLY A 26 15.80 -4.52 19.25
C GLY A 26 14.36 -4.10 19.62
N ILE A 27 13.90 -2.94 19.18
CA ILE A 27 12.55 -2.43 19.47
C ILE A 27 11.53 -3.15 18.59
N PRO A 28 10.54 -3.86 19.16
CA PRO A 28 9.58 -4.65 18.39
C PRO A 28 8.58 -3.79 17.59
N ALA A 29 8.20 -2.62 18.10
CA ALA A 29 7.30 -1.72 17.38
C ALA A 29 8.05 -0.93 16.30
N PRO A 30 7.49 -0.78 15.08
CA PRO A 30 8.10 0.06 14.06
C PRO A 30 8.11 1.52 14.52
N PRO A 31 9.22 2.25 14.33
CA PRO A 31 9.30 3.66 14.68
C PRO A 31 8.43 4.51 13.76
N LEU A 32 7.95 5.65 14.28
CA LEU A 32 7.16 6.60 13.52
C LEU A 32 8.07 7.64 12.84
N TYR A 33 8.17 7.56 11.52
CA TYR A 33 8.88 8.53 10.69
C TYR A 33 7.91 9.59 10.15
N ARG A 34 8.04 10.82 10.64
CA ARG A 34 7.27 11.99 10.19
C ARG A 34 8.18 12.89 9.36
N THR A 35 8.23 12.65 8.08
CA THR A 35 9.07 13.43 7.16
C THR A 35 8.51 13.43 5.75
N SER A 36 8.77 14.50 5.01
CA SER A 36 8.63 14.53 3.54
C SER A 36 9.98 14.44 2.86
N THR A 37 10.99 15.14 3.40
CA THR A 37 12.32 15.23 2.80
C THR A 37 13.21 14.10 3.31
N ILE A 38 13.84 13.39 2.37
CA ILE A 38 14.82 12.34 2.64
C ILE A 38 16.09 12.72 1.91
N LEU A 39 17.18 12.88 2.67
CA LEU A 39 18.48 13.29 2.10
C LEU A 39 19.13 12.11 1.38
N SER A 40 19.68 12.39 0.22
CA SER A 40 20.48 11.43 -0.54
C SER A 40 21.96 11.54 -0.14
N PRO A 41 22.67 10.43 0.09
CA PRO A 41 24.08 10.45 0.49
C PRO A 41 25.01 11.08 -0.56
N LYS A 42 24.64 10.97 -1.84
CA LYS A 42 25.42 11.50 -2.97
C LYS A 42 24.49 12.11 -4.01
N MET A 43 24.99 13.07 -4.79
CA MET A 43 24.23 13.72 -5.86
C MET A 43 23.74 12.71 -6.92
N ASP A 44 24.52 11.70 -7.23
CA ASP A 44 24.11 10.66 -8.19
C ASP A 44 22.93 9.83 -7.66
N ASN A 45 22.89 9.54 -6.37
CA ASN A 45 21.73 8.87 -5.76
C ASN A 45 20.46 9.73 -5.89
N TYR A 46 20.59 11.04 -5.71
CA TYR A 46 19.48 11.97 -5.88
C TYR A 46 19.00 12.01 -7.34
N ARG A 47 19.92 12.20 -8.29
CA ARG A 47 19.59 12.28 -9.73
C ARG A 47 18.94 11.00 -10.25
N ASN A 48 19.44 9.85 -9.85
CA ASN A 48 18.99 8.53 -10.30
C ASN A 48 17.87 7.96 -9.41
N ARG A 49 17.45 8.68 -8.37
CA ARG A 49 16.46 8.25 -7.37
C ARG A 49 16.77 6.85 -6.81
N THR A 50 18.04 6.58 -6.56
CA THR A 50 18.51 5.32 -6.00
C THR A 50 18.41 5.36 -4.48
N GLY A 51 17.72 4.38 -3.91
CA GLY A 51 17.46 4.27 -2.48
C GLY A 51 16.07 3.70 -2.23
N LYS A 52 15.91 3.00 -1.11
CA LYS A 52 14.61 2.42 -0.75
C LYS A 52 13.56 3.50 -0.49
N PHE A 53 13.98 4.60 0.14
CA PHE A 53 13.15 5.75 0.41
C PHE A 53 13.84 7.00 -0.13
N THR A 54 13.18 7.71 -1.02
CA THR A 54 13.72 8.91 -1.68
C THR A 54 12.90 10.16 -1.38
N TYR A 55 11.66 9.98 -0.97
CA TYR A 55 10.75 11.05 -0.58
C TYR A 55 9.64 10.48 0.32
N GLY A 56 9.34 11.15 1.41
CA GLY A 56 8.44 10.62 2.44
C GLY A 56 7.01 10.33 1.95
N ARG A 57 6.51 11.04 0.92
CA ARG A 57 5.23 10.75 0.29
C ARG A 57 5.23 9.41 -0.46
N ASN A 58 6.37 9.04 -1.05
CA ASN A 58 6.51 7.78 -1.78
C ASN A 58 6.70 6.59 -0.86
N GLY A 59 7.06 6.83 0.39
CA GLY A 59 7.21 5.82 1.41
C GLY A 59 8.20 6.20 2.51
N THR A 60 7.98 5.62 3.67
CA THR A 60 8.87 5.70 4.84
C THR A 60 8.96 4.31 5.46
N PRO A 61 9.89 4.04 6.38
CA PRO A 61 9.89 2.78 7.12
C PRO A 61 8.57 2.49 7.84
N THR A 62 7.84 3.52 8.28
CA THR A 62 6.53 3.37 8.93
C THR A 62 5.47 2.84 7.95
N SER A 63 5.34 3.47 6.77
CA SER A 63 4.39 3.01 5.74
C SER A 63 4.76 1.65 5.19
N ASP A 64 6.06 1.39 5.00
CA ASP A 64 6.57 0.09 4.54
C ASP A 64 6.25 -1.05 5.54
N SER A 65 6.30 -0.74 6.83
CA SER A 65 5.90 -1.67 7.89
C SER A 65 4.42 -2.07 7.76
N LEU A 66 3.52 -1.11 7.53
CA LEU A 66 2.10 -1.37 7.31
C LEU A 66 1.86 -2.13 6.01
N ILE A 67 2.51 -1.74 4.91
CA ILE A 67 2.43 -2.44 3.61
C ILE A 67 2.81 -3.91 3.77
N ASN A 68 3.93 -4.19 4.45
CA ASN A 68 4.36 -5.57 4.69
C ASN A 68 3.35 -6.34 5.56
N ALA A 69 2.82 -5.71 6.63
CA ALA A 69 1.85 -6.35 7.50
C ALA A 69 0.57 -6.76 6.76
N ILE A 70 0.03 -5.87 5.95
CA ILE A 70 -1.17 -6.14 5.14
C ILE A 70 -0.87 -7.19 4.06
N SER A 71 0.27 -7.06 3.36
CA SER A 71 0.66 -8.04 2.32
C SER A 71 0.83 -9.45 2.88
N ASP A 72 1.45 -9.59 4.05
CA ASP A 72 1.61 -10.89 4.71
C ASP A 72 0.25 -11.46 5.16
N LEU A 73 -0.61 -10.63 5.76
CA LEU A 73 -1.93 -11.05 6.25
C LEU A 73 -2.82 -11.57 5.12
N TYR A 74 -2.84 -10.87 3.99
CA TYR A 74 -3.62 -11.25 2.81
C TYR A 74 -2.87 -12.20 1.87
N LYS A 75 -1.63 -12.59 2.20
CA LYS A 75 -0.75 -13.41 1.35
C LYS A 75 -0.56 -12.80 -0.05
N ALA A 76 -0.65 -11.47 -0.13
CA ALA A 76 -0.55 -10.71 -1.36
C ALA A 76 0.91 -10.47 -1.77
N GLU A 77 1.14 -10.21 -3.05
CA GLU A 77 2.46 -9.82 -3.56
C GLU A 77 2.85 -8.39 -3.17
N GLY A 78 1.86 -7.53 -2.92
CA GLY A 78 2.08 -6.16 -2.50
C GLY A 78 0.81 -5.49 -2.00
N CYS A 79 0.98 -4.28 -1.48
CA CYS A 79 -0.10 -3.44 -1.00
C CYS A 79 0.18 -1.99 -1.38
N VAL A 80 -0.83 -1.26 -1.77
CA VAL A 80 -0.78 0.19 -2.02
C VAL A 80 -1.62 0.90 -0.98
N LEU A 81 -1.03 1.87 -0.29
CA LEU A 81 -1.74 2.70 0.68
C LEU A 81 -2.37 3.90 -0.03
N THR A 82 -3.59 4.21 0.33
CA THR A 82 -4.34 5.37 -0.14
C THR A 82 -4.84 6.20 1.04
N PRO A 83 -5.08 7.51 0.85
CA PRO A 83 -5.50 8.38 1.95
C PRO A 83 -6.96 8.15 2.41
N SER A 84 -7.72 7.33 1.68
CA SER A 84 -9.13 7.05 2.01
C SER A 84 -9.59 5.72 1.42
N GLY A 85 -10.67 5.16 1.98
CA GLY A 85 -11.32 3.96 1.43
C GLY A 85 -11.85 4.16 0.01
N MET A 86 -12.44 5.33 -0.29
CA MET A 86 -12.85 5.64 -1.67
C MET A 86 -11.66 5.75 -2.62
N GLY A 87 -10.54 6.31 -2.18
CA GLY A 87 -9.30 6.30 -2.95
C GLY A 87 -8.83 4.87 -3.27
N ALA A 88 -8.93 3.95 -2.31
CA ALA A 88 -8.61 2.54 -2.53
C ALA A 88 -9.53 1.89 -3.56
N ILE A 89 -10.84 2.11 -3.44
CA ILE A 89 -11.84 1.58 -4.39
C ILE A 89 -11.58 2.14 -5.79
N SER A 90 -11.43 3.46 -5.92
CA SER A 90 -11.23 4.13 -7.21
C SER A 90 -9.95 3.65 -7.90
N ILE A 91 -8.83 3.62 -7.19
CA ILE A 91 -7.55 3.17 -7.74
C ILE A 91 -7.62 1.68 -8.09
N GLY A 92 -8.22 0.86 -7.22
CA GLY A 92 -8.39 -0.57 -7.47
C GLY A 92 -9.17 -0.84 -8.76
N LEU A 93 -10.31 -0.20 -8.93
CA LEU A 93 -11.14 -0.36 -10.14
C LEU A 93 -10.41 0.17 -11.39
N MET A 94 -9.87 1.38 -11.33
CA MET A 94 -9.18 2.00 -12.47
C MET A 94 -7.87 1.29 -12.84
N SER A 95 -7.27 0.51 -11.96
CA SER A 95 -6.06 -0.24 -12.27
C SER A 95 -6.30 -1.44 -13.20
N VAL A 96 -7.52 -1.96 -13.25
CA VAL A 96 -7.89 -3.16 -14.02
C VAL A 96 -8.84 -2.86 -15.18
N LEU A 97 -9.55 -1.74 -15.16
CA LEU A 97 -10.52 -1.36 -16.18
C LEU A 97 -9.93 -0.42 -17.23
N LYS A 98 -10.34 -0.61 -18.46
CA LYS A 98 -9.98 0.21 -19.63
C LYS A 98 -11.26 0.69 -20.32
N SER A 99 -11.14 1.74 -21.13
CA SER A 99 -12.25 2.19 -21.99
C SER A 99 -12.83 1.03 -22.79
N LYS A 100 -14.16 0.93 -22.83
CA LYS A 100 -14.98 -0.13 -23.43
C LYS A 100 -15.05 -1.44 -22.63
N ASP A 101 -14.46 -1.50 -21.45
CA ASP A 101 -14.69 -2.63 -20.55
C ASP A 101 -16.09 -2.54 -19.93
N HIS A 102 -16.53 -3.65 -19.35
CA HIS A 102 -17.77 -3.75 -18.60
C HIS A 102 -17.46 -4.07 -17.13
N ILE A 103 -18.21 -3.44 -16.22
CA ILE A 103 -18.15 -3.73 -14.78
C ILE A 103 -19.53 -4.23 -14.31
N LEU A 104 -19.51 -5.31 -13.54
CA LEU A 104 -20.68 -5.80 -12.82
C LEU A 104 -20.46 -5.60 -11.33
N ILE A 105 -21.35 -4.88 -10.68
CA ILE A 105 -21.31 -4.64 -9.25
C ILE A 105 -22.63 -5.11 -8.59
N PRO A 106 -22.58 -5.66 -7.36
CA PRO A 106 -23.79 -6.04 -6.65
C PRO A 106 -24.60 -4.78 -6.25
N ASP A 107 -25.91 -4.90 -6.18
CA ASP A 107 -26.78 -3.81 -5.76
C ASP A 107 -26.53 -3.37 -4.32
N SER A 108 -26.05 -4.27 -3.47
CA SER A 108 -25.67 -4.02 -2.07
C SER A 108 -24.28 -3.40 -1.88
N VAL A 109 -23.58 -3.02 -2.95
CA VAL A 109 -22.25 -2.37 -2.84
C VAL A 109 -22.35 -1.05 -2.07
N TYR A 110 -21.27 -0.68 -1.40
CA TYR A 110 -21.15 0.60 -0.70
C TYR A 110 -21.63 1.78 -1.58
N GLY A 111 -22.56 2.59 -1.07
CA GLY A 111 -23.28 3.60 -1.84
C GLY A 111 -22.38 4.58 -2.59
N SER A 112 -21.27 5.03 -1.96
CA SER A 112 -20.32 5.93 -2.62
C SER A 112 -19.55 5.24 -3.75
N ALA A 113 -19.28 3.95 -3.64
CA ALA A 113 -18.66 3.18 -4.73
C ALA A 113 -19.62 3.03 -5.91
N ARG A 114 -20.91 2.74 -5.65
CA ARG A 114 -21.95 2.71 -6.66
C ARG A 114 -22.03 4.05 -7.41
N ARG A 115 -22.14 5.14 -6.66
CA ARG A 115 -22.21 6.48 -7.22
C ARG A 115 -21.00 6.81 -8.09
N PHE A 116 -19.81 6.47 -7.62
CA PHE A 116 -18.57 6.65 -8.40
C PHE A 116 -18.62 5.90 -9.74
N VAL A 117 -19.04 4.63 -9.72
CA VAL A 117 -19.17 3.83 -10.95
C VAL A 117 -20.24 4.42 -11.88
N GLN A 118 -21.40 4.82 -11.36
CA GLN A 118 -22.49 5.35 -12.17
C GLN A 118 -22.23 6.74 -12.76
N GLU A 119 -21.49 7.59 -12.06
CA GLU A 119 -21.26 8.98 -12.48
C GLU A 119 -19.95 9.16 -13.28
N GLU A 120 -18.89 8.45 -12.91
CA GLU A 120 -17.56 8.67 -13.50
C GLU A 120 -17.22 7.69 -14.62
N PHE A 121 -17.63 6.43 -14.52
CA PHE A 121 -17.27 5.42 -15.52
C PHE A 121 -17.88 5.65 -16.90
N PRO A 122 -19.11 6.16 -17.05
CA PRO A 122 -19.63 6.55 -18.37
C PRO A 122 -18.79 7.61 -19.06
N ARG A 123 -18.16 8.52 -18.29
CA ARG A 123 -17.24 9.54 -18.82
C ARG A 123 -15.93 8.96 -19.33
N LEU A 124 -15.53 7.79 -18.84
CA LEU A 124 -14.36 7.02 -19.23
C LEU A 124 -14.69 5.97 -20.30
N ALA A 125 -15.94 5.94 -20.78
CA ALA A 125 -16.48 4.93 -21.67
C ALA A 125 -16.29 3.49 -21.14
N ILE A 126 -16.54 3.28 -19.85
CA ILE A 126 -16.58 1.98 -19.16
C ILE A 126 -18.03 1.66 -18.81
#